data_74908ea8116fa98a9273c001c13b5db1
#
_entry.id   74908ea8116fa98a9273c001c13b5db1
#
_cell.length_a   1.000
_cell.length_b   1.000
_cell.length_c   1.000
_cell.angle_alpha   90.00
_cell.angle_beta   90.00
_cell.angle_gamma   90.00
#
_symmetry.space_group_name_H-M   'P 1'
#
loop_
_entity.id
_entity.type
_entity.pdbx_description
1 polymer ?
#
loop_
_entity_poly.entity_id
_entity_poly.type
_entity_poly.pdbx_seq_one_letter_code
_entity_poly.pdbx_strand_id
1 'polypeptide(L)'
;MEREGLLEVARRMCIAARTAPKGKGSDQLVTAVLTGDEKEVIAREMQRVGETTDTAFFLRDADNVRAAGALVLLGTRIKTLGVPNCGFCGFEDCADNERHGGICVFNTGDLGIAVGSAVSVAADCRVDTRVMFSAGRAALNLQTLGDEVRIAWGIPLSVSGKSPFFDRK
;
A
#
# COMPACT_ATOMS: atom_id res chain seq x y z
N MET A 1 24.54 -7.75 4.05
CA MET A 1 24.77 -6.32 3.75
C MET A 1 23.64 -5.73 2.89
N GLU A 2 23.48 -6.07 1.61
CA GLU A 2 22.40 -5.49 0.77
C GLU A 2 20.98 -5.76 1.30
N ARG A 3 20.70 -6.98 1.77
CA ARG A 3 19.40 -7.34 2.36
C ARG A 3 19.09 -6.52 3.63
N GLU A 4 20.06 -6.28 4.47
CA GLU A 4 19.91 -5.47 5.68
C GLU A 4 19.65 -4.01 5.33
N GLY A 5 20.42 -3.46 4.37
CA GLY A 5 20.21 -2.11 3.85
C GLY A 5 18.82 -1.93 3.24
N LEU A 6 18.33 -2.91 2.46
CA LEU A 6 17.01 -2.89 1.90
C LEU A 6 15.91 -2.86 2.98
N LEU A 7 16.06 -3.64 4.06
CA LEU A 7 15.11 -3.64 5.19
C LEU A 7 15.15 -2.32 5.97
N GLU A 8 16.32 -1.70 6.10
CA GLU A 8 16.43 -0.36 6.69
C GLU A 8 15.66 0.66 5.86
N VAL A 9 15.81 0.64 4.53
CA VAL A 9 15.05 1.51 3.62
C VAL A 9 13.54 1.25 3.78
N ALA A 10 13.09 0.00 3.84
CA ALA A 10 11.67 -0.33 4.06
C ALA A 10 11.12 0.29 5.36
N ARG A 11 11.90 0.25 6.45
CA ARG A 11 11.51 0.89 7.72
C ARG A 11 11.46 2.41 7.61
N ARG A 12 12.42 3.03 6.93
CA ARG A 12 12.43 4.47 6.66
C ARG A 12 11.24 4.91 5.81
N MET A 13 10.84 4.10 4.83
CA MET A 13 9.62 4.31 4.05
C MET A 13 8.37 4.36 4.95
N CYS A 14 8.25 3.44 5.91
CA CYS A 14 7.16 3.44 6.88
C CYS A 14 7.17 4.69 7.76
N ILE A 15 8.35 5.18 8.18
CA ILE A 15 8.49 6.44 8.94
C ILE A 15 8.04 7.63 8.08
N ALA A 16 8.50 7.73 6.83
CA ALA A 16 8.12 8.79 5.91
C ALA A 16 6.60 8.80 5.62
N ALA A 17 5.99 7.61 5.45
CA ALA A 17 4.56 7.48 5.32
C ALA A 17 3.81 7.95 6.57
N ARG A 18 4.32 7.60 7.76
CA ARG A 18 3.73 8.00 9.04
C ARG A 18 3.76 9.51 9.26
N THR A 19 4.87 10.17 8.94
CA THR A 19 5.07 11.61 9.12
C THR A 19 4.52 12.45 7.97
N ALA A 20 4.10 11.84 6.87
CA ALA A 20 3.43 12.54 5.77
C ALA A 20 2.19 13.30 6.28
N PRO A 21 1.91 14.51 5.78
CA PRO A 21 0.78 15.31 6.24
C PRO A 21 -0.55 14.59 6.04
N LYS A 22 -1.45 14.72 7.00
CA LYS A 22 -2.79 14.15 7.01
C LYS A 22 -3.82 15.20 7.36
N GLY A 23 -5.00 15.10 6.77
CA GLY A 23 -6.10 16.02 7.05
C GLY A 23 -6.39 16.13 8.54
N LYS A 24 -6.40 17.34 9.07
CA LYS A 24 -6.59 17.66 10.50
C LYS A 24 -5.63 16.90 11.45
N GLY A 25 -4.53 16.34 10.96
CA GLY A 25 -3.62 15.49 11.73
C GLY A 25 -4.25 14.15 12.15
N SER A 26 -5.35 13.73 11.52
CA SER A 26 -6.03 12.47 11.83
C SER A 26 -5.34 11.30 11.14
N ASP A 27 -4.55 10.54 11.88
CA ASP A 27 -3.76 9.44 11.34
C ASP A 27 -4.53 8.12 11.35
N GLN A 28 -4.99 7.69 10.17
CA GLN A 28 -5.66 6.41 9.95
C GLN A 28 -4.74 5.38 9.27
N LEU A 29 -3.47 5.73 9.04
CA LEU A 29 -2.51 4.90 8.32
C LEU A 29 -2.12 3.66 9.13
N VAL A 30 -2.07 2.52 8.45
CA VAL A 30 -1.47 1.27 8.94
C VAL A 30 -0.34 0.87 8.02
N THR A 31 0.79 0.47 8.58
CA THR A 31 1.99 0.09 7.82
C THR A 31 2.50 -1.26 8.25
N ALA A 32 3.04 -2.04 7.32
CA ALA A 32 3.77 -3.29 7.59
C ALA A 32 4.94 -3.47 6.62
N VAL A 33 5.95 -4.21 7.06
CA VAL A 33 7.07 -4.67 6.22
C VAL A 33 7.08 -6.18 6.28
N LEU A 34 6.89 -6.84 5.15
CA LEU A 34 6.84 -8.29 5.02
C LEU A 34 8.08 -8.81 4.32
N THR A 35 8.57 -9.97 4.75
CA THR A 35 9.71 -10.67 4.15
C THR A 35 9.49 -12.18 4.13
N GLY A 36 10.29 -12.92 3.40
CA GLY A 36 10.25 -14.39 3.41
C GLY A 36 8.84 -14.94 3.22
N ASP A 37 8.42 -15.79 4.16
CA ASP A 37 7.14 -16.51 4.09
C ASP A 37 5.92 -15.57 4.17
N GLU A 38 6.01 -14.48 4.94
CA GLU A 38 4.90 -13.51 5.03
C GLU A 38 4.61 -12.88 3.65
N LYS A 39 5.67 -12.52 2.92
CA LYS A 39 5.57 -11.99 1.57
C LYS A 39 5.04 -13.05 0.58
N GLU A 40 5.46 -14.30 0.73
CA GLU A 40 4.98 -15.41 -0.10
C GLU A 40 3.48 -15.67 0.10
N VAL A 41 2.94 -15.49 1.30
CA VAL A 41 1.49 -15.58 1.56
C VAL A 41 0.72 -14.55 0.73
N ILE A 42 1.21 -13.30 0.65
CA ILE A 42 0.61 -12.27 -0.21
C ILE A 42 0.69 -12.66 -1.69
N ALA A 43 1.85 -13.13 -2.16
CA ALA A 43 2.04 -13.53 -3.55
C ALA A 43 1.10 -14.69 -3.96
N ARG A 44 0.90 -15.66 -3.09
CA ARG A 44 -0.06 -16.76 -3.32
C ARG A 44 -1.51 -16.27 -3.42
N GLU A 45 -1.91 -15.36 -2.56
CA GLU A 45 -3.25 -14.76 -2.65
C GLU A 45 -3.42 -13.93 -3.93
N MET A 46 -2.39 -13.18 -4.33
CA MET A 46 -2.39 -12.48 -5.62
C MET A 46 -2.55 -13.46 -6.79
N GLN A 47 -1.82 -14.57 -6.78
CA GLN A 47 -1.93 -15.61 -7.79
C GLN A 47 -3.35 -16.22 -7.82
N ARG A 48 -3.89 -16.58 -6.65
CA ARG A 48 -5.26 -17.10 -6.53
C ARG A 48 -6.30 -16.14 -7.13
N VAL A 49 -6.20 -14.84 -6.82
CA VAL A 49 -7.08 -13.82 -7.41
C VAL A 49 -6.91 -13.76 -8.92
N GLY A 50 -5.67 -13.72 -9.43
CA GLY A 50 -5.39 -13.67 -10.86
C GLY A 50 -5.97 -14.86 -11.63
N GLU A 51 -5.83 -16.07 -11.07
CA GLU A 51 -6.36 -17.30 -11.66
C GLU A 51 -7.91 -17.35 -11.64
N THR A 52 -8.51 -16.93 -10.52
CA THR A 52 -9.98 -16.99 -10.36
C THR A 52 -10.73 -15.92 -11.13
N THR A 53 -10.07 -14.79 -11.43
CA THR A 53 -10.68 -13.65 -12.14
C THR A 53 -10.16 -13.45 -13.57
N ASP A 54 -9.30 -14.35 -14.05
CA ASP A 54 -8.60 -14.26 -15.34
C ASP A 54 -7.89 -12.90 -15.52
N THR A 55 -7.17 -12.46 -14.48
CA THR A 55 -6.56 -11.13 -14.46
C THR A 55 -5.04 -11.22 -14.48
N ALA A 56 -4.46 -11.15 -15.69
CA ALA A 56 -3.03 -11.39 -15.95
C ALA A 56 -2.07 -10.50 -15.14
N PHE A 57 -2.44 -9.25 -14.84
CA PHE A 57 -1.55 -8.37 -14.08
C PHE A 57 -1.36 -8.83 -12.62
N PHE A 58 -2.33 -9.53 -12.01
CA PHE A 58 -2.17 -10.12 -10.68
C PHE A 58 -1.11 -11.22 -10.69
N LEU A 59 -1.07 -12.07 -11.73
CA LEU A 59 -0.09 -13.14 -11.88
C LEU A 59 1.32 -12.56 -12.02
N ARG A 60 1.49 -11.60 -12.92
CA ARG A 60 2.76 -10.89 -13.12
C ARG A 60 3.24 -10.22 -11.82
N ASP A 61 2.35 -9.52 -11.14
CA ASP A 61 2.68 -8.79 -9.92
C ASP A 61 3.00 -9.75 -8.76
N ALA A 62 2.38 -10.94 -8.71
CA ALA A 62 2.72 -12.01 -7.76
C ALA A 62 4.17 -12.46 -7.93
N ASP A 63 4.62 -12.68 -9.16
CA ASP A 63 6.01 -13.05 -9.46
C ASP A 63 6.98 -11.93 -9.07
N ASN A 64 6.62 -10.68 -9.30
CA ASN A 64 7.42 -9.53 -8.87
C ASN A 64 7.51 -9.45 -7.34
N VAL A 65 6.44 -9.73 -6.61
CA VAL A 65 6.46 -9.79 -5.14
C VAL A 65 7.33 -10.95 -4.65
N ARG A 66 7.30 -12.12 -5.29
CA ARG A 66 8.19 -13.25 -4.97
C ARG A 66 9.67 -12.89 -5.15
N ALA A 67 10.00 -12.23 -6.26
CA ALA A 67 11.36 -11.84 -6.58
C ALA A 67 11.89 -10.69 -5.69
N ALA A 68 11.02 -9.88 -5.10
CA ALA A 68 11.38 -8.76 -4.25
C ALA A 68 12.07 -9.19 -2.95
N GLY A 69 12.97 -8.37 -2.44
CA GLY A 69 13.64 -8.61 -1.16
C GLY A 69 12.77 -8.32 0.06
N ALA A 70 11.79 -7.39 -0.08
CA ALA A 70 10.79 -7.04 0.92
C ALA A 70 9.53 -6.51 0.24
N LEU A 71 8.42 -6.48 0.98
CA LEU A 71 7.16 -5.85 0.59
C LEU A 71 6.72 -4.89 1.70
N VAL A 72 6.63 -3.60 1.38
CA VAL A 72 6.00 -2.61 2.25
C VAL A 72 4.51 -2.57 1.94
N LEU A 73 3.68 -2.65 2.96
CA LEU A 73 2.24 -2.45 2.87
C LEU A 73 1.86 -1.13 3.55
N LEU A 74 1.09 -0.32 2.87
CA LEU A 74 0.50 0.91 3.38
C LEU A 74 -1.00 0.85 3.18
N GLY A 75 -1.78 0.96 4.26
CA GLY A 75 -3.22 0.94 4.21
C GLY A 75 -3.85 2.01 5.09
N THR A 76 -5.13 2.27 4.90
CA THR A 76 -5.88 3.23 5.72
C THR A 76 -7.20 2.65 6.20
N ARG A 77 -7.54 2.96 7.45
CA ARG A 77 -8.89 2.83 7.96
C ARG A 77 -9.77 3.92 7.37
N ILE A 78 -11.05 3.66 7.24
CA ILE A 78 -12.00 4.65 6.76
C ILE A 78 -12.68 5.31 7.97
N LYS A 79 -12.48 6.61 8.09
CA LYS A 79 -13.12 7.43 9.12
C LYS A 79 -13.37 8.82 8.56
N THR A 80 -14.58 9.32 8.69
CA THR A 80 -14.89 10.68 8.27
C THR A 80 -14.10 11.70 9.07
N LEU A 81 -13.70 12.79 8.42
CA LEU A 81 -12.81 13.78 9.01
C LEU A 81 -13.54 14.91 9.76
N GLY A 82 -14.85 15.03 9.54
CA GLY A 82 -15.66 16.08 10.16
C GLY A 82 -15.24 17.49 9.75
N VAL A 83 -14.93 17.71 8.47
CA VAL A 83 -14.62 19.04 7.93
C VAL A 83 -15.93 19.71 7.55
N PRO A 84 -16.27 20.87 8.19
CA PRO A 84 -17.50 21.61 7.86
C PRO A 84 -17.51 22.05 6.40
N ASN A 85 -18.68 21.98 5.76
CA ASN A 85 -18.91 22.40 4.36
C ASN A 85 -17.98 21.74 3.34
N CYS A 86 -17.57 20.48 3.58
CA CYS A 86 -16.61 19.78 2.72
C CYS A 86 -17.27 19.23 1.44
N GLY A 87 -18.18 18.24 1.55
CA GLY A 87 -18.89 17.63 0.42
C GLY A 87 -18.02 16.92 -0.64
N PHE A 88 -16.69 16.85 -0.49
CA PHE A 88 -15.75 16.34 -1.50
C PHE A 88 -15.96 14.85 -1.84
N CYS A 89 -16.53 14.08 -0.94
CA CYS A 89 -16.87 12.67 -1.17
C CYS A 89 -18.21 12.48 -1.94
N GLY A 90 -18.90 13.58 -2.29
CA GLY A 90 -20.16 13.55 -3.01
C GLY A 90 -21.41 13.35 -2.13
N PHE A 91 -21.24 13.25 -0.82
CA PHE A 91 -22.33 13.22 0.17
C PHE A 91 -22.57 14.63 0.73
N GLU A 92 -23.77 14.86 1.26
CA GLU A 92 -24.15 16.17 1.82
C GLU A 92 -23.22 16.60 2.97
N ASP A 93 -22.97 15.66 3.88
CA ASP A 93 -22.07 15.84 5.02
C ASP A 93 -21.41 14.51 5.43
N CYS A 94 -20.61 14.54 6.49
CA CYS A 94 -19.95 13.36 7.02
C CYS A 94 -20.92 12.33 7.60
N ALA A 95 -22.03 12.75 8.19
CA ALA A 95 -23.04 11.83 8.73
C ALA A 95 -23.77 11.11 7.60
N ASP A 96 -24.02 11.80 6.50
CA ASP A 96 -24.60 11.21 5.29
C ASP A 96 -23.66 10.17 4.67
N ASN A 97 -22.35 10.49 4.57
CA ASN A 97 -21.32 9.54 4.13
C ASN A 97 -21.31 8.27 5.00
N GLU A 98 -21.33 8.40 6.32
CA GLU A 98 -21.32 7.28 7.26
C GLU A 98 -22.59 6.41 7.14
N ARG A 99 -23.76 7.01 7.03
CA ARG A 99 -25.04 6.27 6.82
C ARG A 99 -25.01 5.38 5.57
N HIS A 100 -24.32 5.83 4.53
CA HIS A 100 -24.19 5.09 3.27
C HIS A 100 -22.95 4.22 3.18
N GLY A 101 -22.13 4.12 4.23
CA GLY A 101 -20.87 3.37 4.22
C GLY A 101 -19.87 3.89 3.20
N GLY A 102 -19.90 5.20 2.93
CA GLY A 102 -19.05 5.87 1.95
C GLY A 102 -17.59 5.97 2.39
N ILE A 103 -16.73 6.30 1.45
CA ILE A 103 -15.30 6.51 1.69
C ILE A 103 -15.04 8.02 1.82
N CYS A 104 -14.43 8.44 2.92
CA CYS A 104 -13.98 9.81 3.05
C CYS A 104 -12.79 10.07 2.12
N VAL A 105 -12.90 11.06 1.25
CA VAL A 105 -11.88 11.39 0.25
C VAL A 105 -10.54 11.74 0.90
N PHE A 106 -10.52 12.31 2.09
CA PHE A 106 -9.29 12.60 2.81
C PHE A 106 -8.52 11.33 3.20
N ASN A 107 -9.20 10.22 3.52
CA ASN A 107 -8.49 8.98 3.81
C ASN A 107 -7.74 8.46 2.57
N THR A 108 -8.33 8.57 1.38
CA THR A 108 -7.65 8.20 0.13
C THR A 108 -6.53 9.16 -0.23
N GLY A 109 -6.76 10.47 -0.07
CA GLY A 109 -5.76 11.50 -0.31
C GLY A 109 -4.57 11.38 0.63
N ASP A 110 -4.81 11.25 1.93
CA ASP A 110 -3.76 11.08 2.95
C ASP A 110 -2.94 9.81 2.72
N LEU A 111 -3.59 8.70 2.32
CA LEU A 111 -2.89 7.47 1.93
C LEU A 111 -2.02 7.71 0.68
N GLY A 112 -2.52 8.42 -0.32
CA GLY A 112 -1.76 8.75 -1.53
C GLY A 112 -0.51 9.60 -1.21
N ILE A 113 -0.63 10.60 -0.33
CA ILE A 113 0.49 11.41 0.13
C ILE A 113 1.51 10.54 0.90
N ALA A 114 1.03 9.63 1.77
CA ALA A 114 1.88 8.70 2.50
C ALA A 114 2.65 7.74 1.57
N VAL A 115 1.98 7.21 0.53
CA VAL A 115 2.62 6.38 -0.51
C VAL A 115 3.69 7.17 -1.25
N GLY A 116 3.38 8.40 -1.71
CA GLY A 116 4.34 9.28 -2.38
C GLY A 116 5.56 9.57 -1.51
N SER A 117 5.35 9.87 -0.23
CA SER A 117 6.43 10.09 0.74
C SER A 117 7.30 8.85 0.94
N ALA A 118 6.69 7.66 1.03
CA ALA A 118 7.42 6.40 1.17
C ALA A 118 8.30 6.10 -0.05
N VAL A 119 7.74 6.19 -1.27
CA VAL A 119 8.51 5.85 -2.47
C VAL A 119 9.61 6.86 -2.78
N SER A 120 9.48 8.12 -2.36
CA SER A 120 10.57 9.10 -2.47
C SER A 120 11.80 8.68 -1.67
N VAL A 121 11.61 8.14 -0.45
CA VAL A 121 12.72 7.60 0.36
C VAL A 121 13.41 6.43 -0.34
N ALA A 122 12.65 5.52 -0.94
CA ALA A 122 13.25 4.42 -1.70
C ALA A 122 14.07 4.94 -2.91
N ALA A 123 13.54 5.94 -3.63
CA ALA A 123 14.22 6.55 -4.76
C ALA A 123 15.53 7.24 -4.34
N ASP A 124 15.52 7.98 -3.23
CA ASP A 124 16.73 8.61 -2.66
C ASP A 124 17.79 7.57 -2.28
N CYS A 125 17.36 6.41 -1.79
CA CYS A 125 18.22 5.27 -1.44
C CYS A 125 18.57 4.35 -2.63
N ARG A 126 18.16 4.68 -3.85
CA ARG A 126 18.39 3.88 -5.07
C ARG A 126 17.81 2.46 -4.99
N VAL A 127 16.71 2.28 -4.28
CA VAL A 127 15.98 1.02 -4.19
C VAL A 127 14.84 1.02 -5.21
N ASP A 128 14.80 0.01 -6.08
CA ASP A 128 13.71 -0.16 -7.04
C ASP A 128 12.41 -0.49 -6.33
N THR A 129 11.33 0.17 -6.76
CA THR A 129 9.98 -0.02 -6.22
C THR A 129 8.92 0.06 -7.31
N ARG A 130 7.76 -0.49 -7.01
CA ARG A 130 6.52 -0.28 -7.77
C ARG A 130 5.33 -0.27 -6.83
N VAL A 131 4.46 0.75 -6.94
CA VAL A 131 3.19 0.76 -6.19
C VAL A 131 2.21 -0.19 -6.88
N MET A 132 1.72 -1.20 -6.15
CA MET A 132 0.86 -2.25 -6.65
C MET A 132 -0.50 -2.26 -5.96
N PHE A 133 -1.56 -2.07 -6.72
CA PHE A 133 -2.93 -2.31 -6.30
C PHE A 133 -3.14 -3.80 -5.93
N SER A 134 -2.63 -4.70 -6.78
CA SER A 134 -2.78 -6.16 -6.65
C SER A 134 -2.28 -6.70 -5.30
N ALA A 135 -1.11 -6.26 -4.85
CA ALA A 135 -0.56 -6.63 -3.54
C ALA A 135 -1.35 -6.03 -2.38
N GLY A 136 -1.81 -4.79 -2.52
CA GLY A 136 -2.71 -4.16 -1.55
C GLY A 136 -4.04 -4.89 -1.43
N ARG A 137 -4.64 -5.29 -2.55
CA ARG A 137 -5.88 -6.07 -2.58
C ARG A 137 -5.73 -7.43 -1.91
N ALA A 138 -4.64 -8.15 -2.19
CA ALA A 138 -4.34 -9.43 -1.53
C ALA A 138 -4.17 -9.25 -0.01
N ALA A 139 -3.48 -8.20 0.42
CA ALA A 139 -3.32 -7.89 1.84
C ALA A 139 -4.66 -7.62 2.54
N LEU A 140 -5.61 -6.96 1.87
CA LEU A 140 -6.97 -6.76 2.39
C LEU A 140 -7.75 -8.07 2.48
N ASN A 141 -7.69 -8.93 1.47
CA ASN A 141 -8.35 -10.25 1.49
C ASN A 141 -7.88 -11.10 2.67
N LEU A 142 -6.60 -11.02 3.00
CA LEU A 142 -5.96 -11.75 4.10
C LEU A 142 -6.01 -11.00 5.44
N GLN A 143 -6.58 -9.81 5.48
CA GLN A 143 -6.61 -8.93 6.66
C GLN A 143 -5.22 -8.68 7.28
N THR A 144 -4.16 -8.69 6.47
CA THR A 144 -2.76 -8.55 6.93
C THR A 144 -2.51 -7.24 7.71
N LEU A 145 -3.27 -6.19 7.40
CA LEU A 145 -3.18 -4.88 8.06
C LEU A 145 -4.29 -4.67 9.12
N GLY A 146 -5.06 -5.72 9.42
CA GLY A 146 -6.25 -5.66 10.28
C GLY A 146 -7.55 -5.52 9.47
N ASP A 147 -8.66 -5.92 10.07
CA ASP A 147 -10.00 -5.97 9.47
C ASP A 147 -10.62 -4.58 9.25
N GLU A 148 -10.15 -3.57 9.97
CA GLU A 148 -10.59 -2.17 9.84
C GLU A 148 -9.99 -1.45 8.62
N VAL A 149 -8.93 -1.99 8.01
CA VAL A 149 -8.27 -1.39 6.84
C VAL A 149 -9.10 -1.69 5.60
N ARG A 150 -9.47 -0.66 4.86
CA ARG A 150 -10.38 -0.77 3.70
C ARG A 150 -9.68 -0.48 2.37
N ILE A 151 -8.56 0.24 2.38
CA ILE A 151 -7.77 0.54 1.19
C ILE A 151 -6.31 0.27 1.54
N ALA A 152 -5.59 -0.42 0.65
CA ALA A 152 -4.16 -0.70 0.82
C ALA A 152 -3.42 -0.74 -0.52
N TRP A 153 -2.13 -0.40 -0.45
CA TRP A 153 -1.15 -0.54 -1.52
C TRP A 153 0.01 -1.40 -1.04
N GLY A 154 0.54 -2.24 -1.94
CA GLY A 154 1.79 -2.95 -1.70
C GLY A 154 2.91 -2.33 -2.53
N ILE A 155 4.10 -2.28 -1.96
CA ILE A 155 5.28 -1.68 -2.58
C ILE A 155 6.43 -2.68 -2.41
N PRO A 156 6.65 -3.59 -3.38
CA PRO A 156 7.81 -4.47 -3.36
C PRO A 156 9.09 -3.67 -3.58
N LEU A 157 10.17 -4.11 -2.91
CA LEU A 157 11.48 -3.49 -2.96
C LEU A 157 12.51 -4.45 -3.53
N SER A 158 13.38 -3.94 -4.41
CA SER A 158 14.49 -4.70 -4.98
C SER A 158 15.76 -3.88 -5.03
N VAL A 159 16.88 -4.56 -4.78
CA VAL A 159 18.24 -4.06 -5.03
C VAL A 159 18.91 -5.06 -5.96
N SER A 160 19.00 -4.71 -7.24
CA SER A 160 19.62 -5.55 -8.27
C SER A 160 20.15 -4.68 -9.40
N GLY A 161 21.03 -5.22 -10.22
CA GLY A 161 21.59 -4.52 -11.40
C GLY A 161 20.58 -4.28 -12.52
N LYS A 162 19.37 -4.83 -12.41
CA LYS A 162 18.25 -4.69 -13.36
C LYS A 162 16.95 -4.52 -12.59
N SER A 163 16.14 -3.51 -12.94
CA SER A 163 14.84 -3.31 -12.29
C SER A 163 13.87 -4.45 -12.64
N PRO A 164 13.45 -5.28 -11.68
CA PRO A 164 12.58 -6.42 -11.96
C PRO A 164 11.11 -6.02 -12.21
N PHE A 165 10.68 -4.83 -11.77
CA PHE A 165 9.28 -4.45 -11.74
C PHE A 165 8.76 -3.85 -13.04
N PHE A 166 9.67 -3.40 -13.90
CA PHE A 166 9.36 -2.76 -15.18
C PHE A 166 9.95 -3.49 -16.39
N ASP A 167 10.63 -4.61 -16.14
CA ASP A 167 11.18 -5.46 -17.20
C ASP A 167 10.04 -6.27 -17.83
N ARG A 168 9.55 -5.78 -18.95
CA ARG A 168 8.56 -6.50 -19.76
C ARG A 168 9.30 -7.41 -20.76
N LYS A 169 9.01 -8.70 -20.67
CA LYS A 169 9.44 -9.66 -21.70
C LYS A 169 8.63 -9.48 -22.96
#